data_3c68826202ba021eaea0c7d1145c903f
#
_entry.id   3c68826202ba021eaea0c7d1145c903f
#
_cell.length_a   1.000
_cell.length_b   1.000
_cell.length_c   1.000
_cell.angle_alpha   90.00
_cell.angle_beta   90.00
_cell.angle_gamma   90.00
#
_symmetry.space_group_name_H-M   'P 1'
#
loop_
_entity.id
_entity.type
_entity.pdbx_description
1 polymer ?
#
loop_
_entity_poly.entity_id
_entity_poly.type
_entity_poly.pdbx_seq_one_letter_code
_entity_poly.pdbx_strand_id
1 'polypeptide(L)'
;MESLKEPVATVSAQIDRTHYRTLIKTDNHSFISDEPVTIGGADTGPSPQELLLASLGSCTAITLRMYIDRKMWIVESIKVNVELFEIEGATLIERQLSFEGELSDEQKKRLVQIADACPIHKMLTGKIVIETGLT
;
A
#
# COMPACT_ATOMS: atom_id res chain seq x y z
N MET A 1 24.93 10.68 9.04
CA MET A 1 24.98 10.30 10.46
C MET A 1 23.98 9.22 10.71
N GLU A 2 24.43 7.99 10.61
CA GLU A 2 23.55 6.82 10.75
C GLU A 2 22.91 6.76 12.13
N SER A 3 23.70 7.10 13.17
CA SER A 3 23.24 7.02 14.55
C SER A 3 22.09 7.95 14.90
N LEU A 4 21.77 8.92 14.00
CA LEU A 4 20.69 9.86 14.22
C LEU A 4 19.39 9.45 13.56
N LYS A 5 19.39 8.33 12.82
CA LYS A 5 18.19 7.83 12.17
C LYS A 5 17.34 7.06 13.18
N GLU A 6 16.05 7.31 13.15
CA GLU A 6 15.08 6.51 13.87
C GLU A 6 14.04 6.00 12.88
N PRO A 7 13.70 4.70 12.91
CA PRO A 7 12.74 4.18 11.96
C PRO A 7 11.33 4.74 12.20
N VAL A 8 10.69 5.11 11.11
CA VAL A 8 9.28 5.50 11.12
C VAL A 8 8.39 4.26 11.28
N ALA A 9 8.83 3.14 10.73
CA ALA A 9 8.12 1.87 10.83
C ALA A 9 9.13 0.74 10.72
N THR A 10 8.81 -0.40 11.32
CA THR A 10 9.68 -1.57 11.33
C THR A 10 8.88 -2.81 11.05
N VAL A 11 9.41 -3.66 10.18
CA VAL A 11 8.83 -4.95 9.84
C VAL A 11 9.95 -5.97 9.77
N SER A 12 9.71 -7.19 10.27
CA SER A 12 10.61 -8.31 10.02
C SER A 12 9.91 -9.32 9.10
N ALA A 13 10.68 -9.97 8.27
CA ALA A 13 10.21 -11.01 7.37
C ALA A 13 11.14 -12.22 7.50
N GLN A 14 10.55 -13.37 7.77
CA GLN A 14 11.32 -14.59 7.95
C GLN A 14 10.71 -15.71 7.11
N ILE A 15 11.53 -16.36 6.31
CA ILE A 15 11.14 -17.53 5.56
C ILE A 15 12.04 -18.69 5.99
N ASP A 16 11.41 -19.84 6.25
CA ASP A 16 12.15 -21.06 6.55
C ASP A 16 12.28 -21.86 5.26
N ARG A 17 12.06 -23.17 5.28
CA ARG A 17 12.31 -24.00 4.11
C ARG A 17 11.07 -24.29 3.28
N THR A 18 9.89 -23.96 3.79
CA THR A 18 8.63 -24.13 3.06
C THR A 18 8.47 -23.01 2.04
N HIS A 19 8.29 -23.35 0.80
CA HIS A 19 8.12 -22.38 -0.31
C HIS A 19 6.69 -21.88 -0.40
N TYR A 20 6.43 -20.60 -0.44
CA TYR A 20 7.33 -19.48 -0.11
C TYR A 20 6.74 -18.73 1.07
N ARG A 21 6.22 -19.49 1.98
CA ARG A 21 5.50 -19.01 3.16
C ARG A 21 6.45 -18.19 4.03
N THR A 22 6.18 -16.89 4.09
CA THR A 22 7.01 -15.93 4.80
C THR A 22 6.21 -15.32 5.93
N LEU A 23 6.74 -15.37 7.15
CA LEU A 23 6.09 -14.76 8.31
C LEU A 23 6.49 -13.30 8.38
N ILE A 24 5.50 -12.42 8.35
CA ILE A 24 5.68 -10.98 8.47
C ILE A 24 5.24 -10.55 9.85
N LYS A 25 6.09 -9.79 10.54
CA LYS A 25 5.77 -9.27 11.88
C LYS A 25 5.98 -7.78 11.93
N THR A 26 5.01 -7.09 12.49
CA THR A 26 5.13 -5.70 12.94
C THR A 26 5.18 -5.71 14.47
N ASP A 27 5.18 -4.55 15.11
CA ASP A 27 5.20 -4.49 16.57
C ASP A 27 3.98 -5.18 17.19
N ASN A 28 2.81 -5.08 16.56
CA ASN A 28 1.56 -5.56 17.14
C ASN A 28 0.81 -6.58 16.30
N HIS A 29 1.31 -6.90 15.11
CA HIS A 29 0.60 -7.77 14.17
C HIS A 29 1.52 -8.75 13.50
N SER A 30 0.96 -9.86 13.05
CA SER A 30 1.68 -10.79 12.20
C SER A 30 0.74 -11.36 11.15
N PHE A 31 1.29 -11.71 10.01
CA PHE A 31 0.55 -12.37 8.94
C PHE A 31 1.53 -13.11 8.03
N ILE A 32 0.98 -13.93 7.13
CA ILE A 32 1.77 -14.69 6.18
C ILE A 32 1.71 -14.01 4.81
N SER A 33 2.87 -13.86 4.19
CA SER A 33 3.00 -13.56 2.76
C SER A 33 3.45 -14.84 2.05
N ASP A 34 3.00 -15.03 0.82
CA ASP A 34 3.33 -16.23 0.05
C ASP A 34 3.27 -15.87 -1.43
N GLU A 35 3.60 -16.80 -2.28
CA GLU A 35 3.40 -16.68 -3.72
C GLU A 35 2.26 -17.60 -4.16
N PRO A 36 1.63 -17.32 -5.32
CA PRO A 36 0.61 -18.21 -5.85
C PRO A 36 1.18 -19.56 -6.24
N VAL A 37 0.31 -20.55 -6.33
CA VAL A 37 0.69 -21.91 -6.73
C VAL A 37 1.39 -21.93 -8.07
N THR A 38 0.97 -21.06 -8.99
CA THR A 38 1.55 -20.99 -10.35
C THR A 38 3.03 -20.62 -10.34
N ILE A 39 3.53 -20.01 -9.26
CA ILE A 39 4.94 -19.62 -9.13
C ILE A 39 5.68 -20.56 -8.16
N GLY A 40 4.99 -21.57 -7.63
CA GLY A 40 5.61 -22.53 -6.72
C GLY A 40 5.29 -22.31 -5.25
N GLY A 41 4.49 -21.33 -4.92
CA GLY A 41 4.01 -21.12 -3.55
C GLY A 41 2.79 -21.98 -3.24
N ALA A 42 2.18 -21.74 -2.08
CA ALA A 42 1.00 -22.45 -1.63
C ALA A 42 -0.21 -21.53 -1.46
N ASP A 43 -0.07 -20.26 -1.83
CA ASP A 43 -1.15 -19.26 -1.76
C ASP A 43 -1.74 -19.13 -0.34
N THR A 44 -0.88 -19.17 0.67
CA THR A 44 -1.30 -19.09 2.08
C THR A 44 -1.40 -17.66 2.59
N GLY A 45 -1.13 -16.68 1.76
CA GLY A 45 -1.25 -15.26 2.09
C GLY A 45 -1.02 -14.41 0.86
N PRO A 46 -1.19 -13.08 1.00
CA PRO A 46 -0.98 -12.18 -0.13
C PRO A 46 0.47 -12.20 -0.60
N SER A 47 0.66 -11.97 -1.89
CA SER A 47 1.99 -11.90 -2.48
C SER A 47 2.67 -10.57 -2.12
N PRO A 48 4.01 -10.49 -2.25
CA PRO A 48 4.70 -9.22 -2.02
C PRO A 48 4.20 -8.08 -2.91
N GLN A 49 3.88 -8.35 -4.17
CA GLN A 49 3.32 -7.32 -5.05
C GLN A 49 1.95 -6.85 -4.57
N GLU A 50 1.11 -7.79 -4.13
CA GLU A 50 -0.19 -7.43 -3.57
C GLU A 50 -0.04 -6.61 -2.30
N LEU A 51 0.98 -6.89 -1.48
CA LEU A 51 1.25 -6.09 -0.28
C LEU A 51 1.65 -4.66 -0.62
N LEU A 52 2.43 -4.48 -1.68
CA LEU A 52 2.78 -3.14 -2.14
C LEU A 52 1.53 -2.37 -2.55
N LEU A 53 0.65 -2.99 -3.33
CA LEU A 53 -0.59 -2.37 -3.77
C LEU A 53 -1.53 -2.13 -2.60
N ALA A 54 -1.61 -3.05 -1.66
CA ALA A 54 -2.44 -2.89 -0.46
C ALA A 54 -1.97 -1.71 0.38
N SER A 55 -0.66 -1.50 0.48
CA SER A 55 -0.09 -0.35 1.17
C SER A 55 -0.58 0.96 0.54
N LEU A 56 -0.47 1.09 -0.77
CA LEU A 56 -0.94 2.28 -1.46
C LEU A 56 -2.45 2.45 -1.34
N GLY A 57 -3.20 1.36 -1.51
CA GLY A 57 -4.66 1.39 -1.43
C GLY A 57 -5.16 1.78 -0.05
N SER A 58 -4.62 1.19 1.00
CA SER A 58 -5.04 1.51 2.38
C SER A 58 -4.66 2.94 2.76
N CYS A 59 -3.46 3.37 2.40
CA CYS A 59 -3.03 4.74 2.68
C CYS A 59 -3.91 5.76 1.96
N THR A 60 -4.25 5.49 0.71
CA THR A 60 -5.16 6.35 -0.07
C THR A 60 -6.53 6.42 0.60
N ALA A 61 -7.11 5.26 0.94
CA ALA A 61 -8.43 5.22 1.57
C ALA A 61 -8.46 5.97 2.90
N ILE A 62 -7.43 5.79 3.72
CA ILE A 62 -7.32 6.48 5.01
C ILE A 62 -7.20 8.00 4.81
N THR A 63 -6.36 8.42 3.87
CA THR A 63 -6.18 9.84 3.56
C THR A 63 -7.49 10.48 3.11
N LEU A 64 -8.22 9.79 2.23
CA LEU A 64 -9.51 10.27 1.75
C LEU A 64 -10.55 10.31 2.87
N ARG A 65 -10.58 9.30 3.73
CA ARG A 65 -11.49 9.27 4.88
C ARG A 65 -11.23 10.44 5.81
N MET A 66 -9.97 10.73 6.11
CA MET A 66 -9.61 11.87 6.96
C MET A 66 -10.05 13.19 6.34
N TYR A 67 -9.87 13.36 5.03
CA TYR A 67 -10.26 14.58 4.35
C TYR A 67 -11.78 14.75 4.34
N ILE A 68 -12.51 13.69 3.97
CA ILE A 68 -13.97 13.68 3.90
C ILE A 68 -14.59 14.00 5.26
N ASP A 69 -14.05 13.40 6.33
CA ASP A 69 -14.56 13.64 7.68
C ASP A 69 -14.31 15.07 8.12
N ARG A 70 -13.16 15.62 7.77
CA ARG A 70 -12.82 17.01 8.09
C ARG A 70 -13.76 18.00 7.38
N LYS A 71 -14.14 17.67 6.15
CA LYS A 71 -15.09 18.47 5.38
C LYS A 71 -16.54 18.20 5.78
N MET A 72 -16.79 17.21 6.61
CA MET A 72 -18.11 16.78 7.03
C MET A 72 -19.01 16.38 5.85
N TRP A 73 -18.39 15.84 4.79
CA TRP A 73 -19.13 15.25 3.70
C TRP A 73 -19.64 13.88 4.13
N ILE A 74 -20.81 13.49 3.64
CA ILE A 74 -21.44 12.22 4.04
C ILE A 74 -21.08 11.15 3.00
N VAL A 75 -20.16 10.27 3.36
CA VAL A 75 -19.69 9.17 2.52
C VAL A 75 -19.67 7.91 3.35
N GLU A 76 -20.46 6.93 2.96
CA GLU A 76 -20.58 5.67 3.69
C GLU A 76 -19.33 4.82 3.55
N SER A 77 -18.83 4.67 2.32
CA SER A 77 -17.65 3.85 2.09
C SER A 77 -16.79 4.41 0.97
N ILE A 78 -15.52 4.09 1.05
CA ILE A 78 -14.50 4.46 0.07
C ILE A 78 -13.84 3.17 -0.41
N LYS A 79 -13.83 2.94 -1.71
CA LYS A 79 -13.13 1.79 -2.28
C LYS A 79 -12.03 2.27 -3.19
N VAL A 80 -10.84 1.70 -3.01
CA VAL A 80 -9.68 2.00 -3.83
C VAL A 80 -9.22 0.70 -4.47
N ASN A 81 -9.36 0.61 -5.78
CA ASN A 81 -8.82 -0.52 -6.54
C ASN A 81 -7.47 -0.11 -7.09
N VAL A 82 -6.47 -0.96 -6.91
CA VAL A 82 -5.10 -0.68 -7.32
C VAL A 82 -4.60 -1.84 -8.18
N GLU A 83 -4.08 -1.51 -9.35
CA GLU A 83 -3.58 -2.51 -10.29
C GLU A 83 -2.15 -2.19 -10.69
N LEU A 84 -1.36 -3.24 -10.84
CA LEU A 84 0.05 -3.15 -11.20
C LEU A 84 0.25 -3.66 -12.62
N PHE A 85 0.91 -2.87 -13.45
CA PHE A 85 1.23 -3.23 -14.81
C PHE A 85 2.73 -3.04 -15.06
N GLU A 86 3.30 -3.98 -15.79
CA GLU A 86 4.64 -3.79 -16.30
C GLU A 86 4.53 -3.29 -17.74
N ILE A 87 5.07 -2.11 -17.98
CA ILE A 87 5.11 -1.52 -19.31
C ILE A 87 6.58 -1.32 -19.68
N GLU A 88 6.83 -1.10 -20.97
CA GLU A 88 8.19 -0.98 -21.45
C GLU A 88 8.95 0.13 -20.71
N GLY A 89 9.99 -0.29 -19.98
CA GLY A 89 10.87 0.64 -19.25
C GLY A 89 10.31 1.17 -17.96
N ALA A 90 9.12 0.70 -17.49
CA ALA A 90 8.54 1.25 -16.28
C ALA A 90 7.54 0.30 -15.62
N THR A 91 7.20 0.63 -14.40
CA THR A 91 6.12 0.02 -13.66
C THR A 91 4.97 1.03 -13.59
N LEU A 92 3.79 0.61 -14.02
CA LEU A 92 2.59 1.44 -13.96
C LEU A 92 1.67 0.93 -12.86
N ILE A 93 1.26 1.82 -11.98
CA ILE A 93 0.26 1.51 -10.96
C ILE A 93 -0.95 2.40 -11.23
N GLU A 94 -2.11 1.78 -11.45
CA GLU A 94 -3.36 2.49 -11.66
C GLU A 94 -4.22 2.38 -10.41
N ARG A 95 -4.85 3.47 -10.06
CA ARG A 95 -5.65 3.57 -8.85
C ARG A 95 -7.01 4.14 -9.22
N GLN A 96 -8.08 3.39 -8.92
CA GLN A 96 -9.45 3.78 -9.21
C GLN A 96 -10.20 3.96 -7.90
N LEU A 97 -10.84 5.10 -7.76
CA LEU A 97 -11.61 5.45 -6.56
C LEU A 97 -13.10 5.30 -6.82
N SER A 98 -13.82 4.75 -5.85
CA SER A 98 -15.27 4.76 -5.88
C SER A 98 -15.81 5.03 -4.48
N PHE A 99 -16.99 5.63 -4.42
CA PHE A 99 -17.58 6.11 -3.18
C PHE A 99 -19.06 5.75 -3.11
N GLU A 100 -19.50 5.40 -1.91
CA GLU A 100 -20.92 5.31 -1.61
C GLU A 100 -21.29 6.53 -0.76
N GLY A 101 -22.11 7.41 -1.32
CA GLY A 101 -22.49 8.65 -0.66
C GLY A 101 -22.87 9.70 -1.68
N GLU A 102 -23.30 10.84 -1.18
CA GLU A 102 -23.71 11.94 -2.03
C GLU A 102 -22.55 12.91 -2.23
N LEU A 103 -21.92 12.80 -3.41
CA LEU A 103 -20.80 13.66 -3.77
C LEU A 103 -21.10 14.31 -5.12
N SER A 104 -20.85 15.61 -5.22
CA SER A 104 -20.88 16.31 -6.49
C SER A 104 -19.67 15.93 -7.34
N ASP A 105 -19.74 16.23 -8.63
CA ASP A 105 -18.62 16.00 -9.54
C ASP A 105 -17.39 16.80 -9.11
N GLU A 106 -17.59 18.00 -8.59
CA GLU A 106 -16.48 18.83 -8.09
C GLU A 106 -15.83 18.21 -6.87
N GLN A 107 -16.63 17.68 -5.94
CA GLN A 107 -16.10 16.98 -4.77
C GLN A 107 -15.29 15.74 -5.18
N LYS A 108 -15.80 14.98 -6.14
CA LYS A 108 -15.07 13.80 -6.65
C LYS A 108 -13.73 14.18 -7.27
N LYS A 109 -13.71 15.26 -8.08
CA LYS A 109 -12.47 15.76 -8.66
C LYS A 109 -11.46 16.17 -7.59
N ARG A 110 -11.95 16.81 -6.54
CA ARG A 110 -11.09 17.19 -5.42
C ARG A 110 -10.51 15.96 -4.73
N LEU A 111 -11.31 14.92 -4.55
CA LEU A 111 -10.84 13.68 -3.92
C LEU A 111 -9.76 12.99 -4.74
N VAL A 112 -9.83 13.03 -6.06
CA VAL A 112 -8.75 12.52 -6.91
C VAL A 112 -7.44 13.26 -6.63
N GLN A 113 -7.49 14.58 -6.45
CA GLN A 113 -6.31 15.36 -6.10
C GLN A 113 -5.79 15.01 -4.70
N ILE A 114 -6.70 14.84 -3.73
CA ILE A 114 -6.32 14.50 -2.36
C ILE A 114 -5.69 13.12 -2.29
N ALA A 115 -6.06 12.19 -3.16
CA ALA A 115 -5.44 10.87 -3.20
C ALA A 115 -3.92 10.95 -3.37
N ASP A 116 -3.43 11.95 -4.07
CA ASP A 116 -1.99 12.15 -4.28
C ASP A 116 -1.28 12.71 -3.04
N ALA A 117 -2.03 13.15 -2.03
CA ALA A 117 -1.44 13.58 -0.76
C ALA A 117 -1.13 12.40 0.19
N CYS A 118 -1.49 11.21 -0.21
CA CYS A 118 -1.18 9.98 0.53
C CYS A 118 0.33 9.83 0.72
N PRO A 119 0.82 9.60 1.96
CA PRO A 119 2.26 9.47 2.20
C PRO A 119 2.93 8.37 1.37
N ILE A 120 2.25 7.24 1.16
CA ILE A 120 2.81 6.15 0.35
C ILE A 120 2.94 6.56 -1.11
N HIS A 121 1.95 7.29 -1.65
CA HIS A 121 2.05 7.84 -3.01
C HIS A 121 3.30 8.71 -3.14
N LYS A 122 3.51 9.59 -2.17
CA LYS A 122 4.67 10.50 -2.19
C LYS A 122 5.99 9.73 -2.13
N MET A 123 6.04 8.67 -1.31
CA MET A 123 7.23 7.83 -1.22
C MET A 123 7.51 7.13 -2.54
N LEU A 124 6.48 6.52 -3.13
CA LEU A 124 6.65 5.75 -4.37
C LEU A 124 7.00 6.61 -5.57
N THR A 125 6.59 7.88 -5.58
CA THR A 125 6.89 8.80 -6.66
C THR A 125 8.10 9.67 -6.40
N GLY A 126 8.71 9.54 -5.23
CA GLY A 126 9.92 10.25 -4.86
C GLY A 126 11.16 9.39 -4.98
N LYS A 127 12.23 9.82 -4.33
CA LYS A 127 13.48 9.09 -4.33
C LYS A 127 13.48 8.07 -3.20
N ILE A 128 13.73 6.81 -3.53
CA ILE A 128 13.85 5.72 -2.56
C ILE A 128 15.28 5.20 -2.60
N VAL A 129 15.91 5.12 -1.45
CA VAL A 129 17.24 4.53 -1.31
C VAL A 129 17.11 3.30 -0.43
N ILE A 130 17.66 2.18 -0.90
CA ILE A 130 17.61 0.92 -0.17
C ILE A 130 19.03 0.51 0.14
N GLU A 131 19.33 0.32 1.41
CA GLU A 131 20.65 -0.11 1.87
C GLU A 131 20.52 -1.49 2.50
N THR A 132 21.45 -2.40 2.17
CA THR A 132 21.41 -3.77 2.65
C THR A 132 22.69 -4.08 3.41
N GLY A 133 22.57 -4.70 4.57
CA GLY A 133 23.71 -5.10 5.38
C GLY A 133 23.52 -6.50 5.94
N LEU A 134 24.52 -6.94 6.70
CA LEU A 134 24.48 -8.21 7.41
C LEU A 134 24.49 -7.97 8.91
N THR A 135 23.82 -8.85 9.62
CA THR A 135 23.88 -8.87 11.09
C THR A 135 24.66 -10.06 11.59
#